data_6d580a240237b35c33fe29f62d1f37b2
#
_entry.id   6d580a240237b35c33fe29f62d1f37b2
#
_cell.length_a   1.000
_cell.length_b   1.000
_cell.length_c   1.000
_cell.angle_alpha   90.00
_cell.angle_beta   90.00
_cell.angle_gamma   90.00
#
_symmetry.space_group_name_H-M   'P 1'
#
loop_
_entity.id
_entity.type
_entity.pdbx_description
1 polymer ?
#
loop_
_entity_poly.entity_id
_entity_poly.type
_entity_poly.pdbx_seq_one_letter_code
_entity_poly.pdbx_strand_id
1 'polypeptide(L)'
;GPRNRNDMRENNRNDKRNFERRDGKKRDFKGKRDYRDRDRKQEVQQADEEFTGGMVEGRNAVIEAFRSGKTVDKLFVLASSQDGPIRTIIREAKKHDTIINYVEKERLDELSTTGKHQGVIAQVASYSYATVEDILARAEEKGEPPFILLLDGIEDPHNLGAIIRTANLAGAHGVIVPKHRAVGLTATVAKTSAGALNYTPVAKVTNLVQTMEMLKEKGIWFVCADMNGQRMYDLDLKGPIGLVIGNEGEGVSRLVKEKCDFVAAIPMKGDIDSLNASVAAGIL
;
A
#
# COMPACT_ATOMS: atom_id res chain seq x y z
N GLY A 1 -68.32 47.88 -26.75
CA GLY A 1 -68.01 48.94 -27.65
C GLY A 1 -66.90 49.85 -27.21
N PRO A 2 -66.41 50.77 -27.96
CA PRO A 2 -65.67 50.62 -29.20
C PRO A 2 -64.45 51.55 -29.32
N ARG A 3 -63.73 51.42 -30.43
CA ARG A 3 -63.05 52.46 -31.21
C ARG A 3 -61.75 53.05 -30.61
N ASN A 4 -60.71 53.42 -31.33
CA ASN A 4 -60.43 53.78 -32.73
C ASN A 4 -58.90 53.82 -32.87
N ARG A 5 -58.33 53.28 -33.92
CA ARG A 5 -57.98 54.01 -35.18
C ARG A 5 -56.87 55.02 -35.09
N ASN A 6 -55.93 54.72 -35.96
CA ASN A 6 -55.22 55.65 -36.91
C ASN A 6 -53.98 56.35 -36.32
N ASP A 7 -52.98 56.65 -37.03
CA ASP A 7 -52.68 56.68 -38.45
C ASP A 7 -51.17 56.96 -38.64
N MET A 8 -50.67 56.33 -39.62
CA MET A 8 -49.96 56.88 -40.78
C MET A 8 -48.67 57.69 -40.65
N ARG A 9 -47.79 57.23 -41.43
CA ARG A 9 -46.98 57.89 -42.45
C ARG A 9 -45.53 58.23 -42.16
N GLU A 10 -44.72 57.51 -42.91
CA GLU A 10 -43.87 57.96 -44.06
C GLU A 10 -42.75 58.94 -43.70
N ASN A 11 -41.51 58.53 -43.97
CA ASN A 11 -40.67 58.98 -45.08
C ASN A 11 -39.22 58.44 -44.96
N ASN A 12 -38.89 57.54 -45.81
CA ASN A 12 -38.01 57.72 -47.01
C ASN A 12 -36.88 58.71 -46.90
N ARG A 13 -35.67 58.22 -47.00
CA ARG A 13 -34.59 58.56 -47.97
C ARG A 13 -33.22 58.13 -47.49
N ASN A 14 -32.65 57.26 -48.33
CA ASN A 14 -31.27 57.29 -48.87
C ASN A 14 -30.19 57.89 -47.94
N ASP A 15 -29.21 57.07 -47.60
CA ASP A 15 -27.92 57.33 -48.22
C ASP A 15 -26.98 56.11 -48.29
N LYS A 16 -26.27 56.02 -49.37
CA LYS A 16 -25.29 55.04 -49.73
C LYS A 16 -23.97 55.27 -48.97
N ARG A 17 -23.17 54.22 -48.86
CA ARG A 17 -21.72 54.16 -48.73
C ARG A 17 -21.24 53.96 -47.26
N ASN A 18 -20.77 52.77 -46.94
CA ASN A 18 -19.33 52.52 -46.97
C ASN A 18 -19.06 51.04 -46.73
N PHE A 19 -18.41 50.44 -47.69
CA PHE A 19 -17.82 49.11 -47.64
C PHE A 19 -16.49 49.28 -46.90
N GLU A 20 -16.44 48.99 -45.62
CA GLU A 20 -15.20 48.75 -44.93
C GLU A 20 -15.06 47.28 -44.56
N ARG A 21 -14.04 46.69 -45.13
CA ARG A 21 -13.56 45.35 -44.86
C ARG A 21 -13.22 45.25 -43.38
N ARG A 22 -13.96 44.43 -42.63
CA ARG A 22 -13.51 43.94 -41.32
C ARG A 22 -12.82 42.60 -41.50
N ASP A 23 -11.49 42.67 -41.41
CA ASP A 23 -10.62 41.50 -41.29
C ASP A 23 -11.12 40.54 -40.21
N GLY A 24 -11.30 39.29 -40.65
CA GLY A 24 -11.65 38.17 -39.74
C GLY A 24 -10.51 37.87 -38.81
N LYS A 25 -10.63 38.29 -37.55
CA LYS A 25 -9.82 37.73 -36.47
C LYS A 25 -10.19 36.29 -36.29
N LYS A 26 -9.36 35.37 -36.82
CA LYS A 26 -9.33 33.98 -36.41
C LYS A 26 -9.04 33.96 -34.91
N ARG A 27 -10.09 33.74 -34.11
CA ARG A 27 -9.93 33.47 -32.67
C ARG A 27 -9.23 32.13 -32.52
N ASP A 28 -8.04 32.19 -31.97
CA ASP A 28 -7.21 31.06 -31.64
C ASP A 28 -7.94 30.10 -30.67
N PHE A 29 -8.43 28.97 -31.20
CA PHE A 29 -9.00 27.89 -30.42
C PHE A 29 -7.92 27.01 -29.72
N LYS A 30 -6.64 27.32 -29.92
CA LYS A 30 -5.53 26.57 -29.31
C LYS A 30 -5.35 26.83 -27.80
N GLY A 31 -5.62 28.05 -27.32
CA GLY A 31 -5.38 28.42 -25.92
C GLY A 31 -6.33 27.76 -24.93
N LYS A 32 -7.55 27.34 -25.33
CA LYS A 32 -8.49 26.70 -24.42
C LYS A 32 -8.27 25.20 -24.18
N ARG A 33 -7.55 24.52 -25.08
CA ARG A 33 -7.16 23.10 -24.88
C ARG A 33 -5.98 22.97 -23.91
N ASP A 34 -4.99 23.85 -24.01
CA ASP A 34 -3.81 23.82 -23.15
C ASP A 34 -4.13 24.15 -21.67
N TYR A 35 -5.10 25.01 -21.40
CA TYR A 35 -5.53 25.30 -20.03
C TYR A 35 -6.28 24.11 -19.41
N ARG A 36 -7.19 23.45 -20.13
CA ARG A 36 -7.91 22.26 -19.64
C ARG A 36 -6.99 21.06 -19.40
N ASP A 37 -5.95 20.90 -20.23
CA ASP A 37 -4.97 19.83 -20.04
C ASP A 37 -3.99 20.11 -18.89
N ARG A 38 -3.70 21.39 -18.59
CA ARG A 38 -2.93 21.77 -17.40
C ARG A 38 -3.71 21.59 -16.12
N ASP A 39 -4.96 22.04 -16.08
CA ASP A 39 -5.84 21.87 -14.92
C ASP A 39 -6.10 20.38 -14.65
N ARG A 40 -6.32 19.57 -15.68
CA ARG A 40 -6.48 18.12 -15.55
C ARG A 40 -5.21 17.41 -15.09
N LYS A 41 -4.02 17.88 -15.53
CA LYS A 41 -2.73 17.35 -15.03
C LYS A 41 -2.46 17.77 -13.60
N GLN A 42 -2.85 18.98 -13.19
CA GLN A 42 -2.74 19.43 -11.81
C GLN A 42 -3.74 18.73 -10.90
N GLU A 43 -4.98 18.50 -11.33
CA GLU A 43 -5.96 17.70 -10.60
C GLU A 43 -5.53 16.24 -10.46
N VAL A 44 -4.91 15.64 -11.49
CA VAL A 44 -4.35 14.28 -11.42
C VAL A 44 -3.12 14.23 -10.53
N GLN A 45 -2.23 15.24 -10.56
CA GLN A 45 -1.07 15.30 -9.66
C GLN A 45 -1.47 15.58 -8.21
N GLN A 46 -2.46 16.44 -7.94
CA GLN A 46 -3.00 16.65 -6.60
C GLN A 46 -3.75 15.42 -6.08
N ALA A 47 -4.48 14.70 -6.94
CA ALA A 47 -5.10 13.43 -6.56
C ALA A 47 -4.06 12.32 -6.28
N ASP A 48 -2.90 12.35 -6.92
CA ASP A 48 -1.80 11.42 -6.66
C ASP A 48 -1.04 11.75 -5.36
N GLU A 49 -0.97 13.02 -4.96
CA GLU A 49 -0.34 13.43 -3.68
C GLU A 49 -1.22 13.18 -2.45
N GLU A 50 -2.55 13.09 -2.61
CA GLU A 50 -3.50 12.79 -1.53
C GLU A 50 -3.87 11.31 -1.40
N PHE A 51 -3.41 10.44 -2.30
CA PHE A 51 -3.76 9.02 -2.21
C PHE A 51 -2.89 8.29 -1.18
N THR A 52 -3.33 8.30 0.06
CA THR A 52 -2.69 7.62 1.20
C THR A 52 -2.92 6.09 1.24
N GLY A 53 -3.10 5.43 0.10
CA GLY A 53 -3.43 4.01 0.04
C GLY A 53 -4.83 3.70 0.61
N GLY A 54 -5.27 2.47 0.53
CA GLY A 54 -6.55 2.05 1.09
C GLY A 54 -7.36 1.16 0.15
N MET A 55 -8.68 1.18 0.32
CA MET A 55 -9.59 0.43 -0.55
C MET A 55 -9.95 1.25 -1.78
N VAL A 56 -9.70 0.70 -2.96
CA VAL A 56 -10.06 1.27 -4.26
C VAL A 56 -11.18 0.43 -4.85
N GLU A 57 -12.31 1.06 -5.16
CA GLU A 57 -13.54 0.41 -5.57
C GLU A 57 -13.90 0.70 -7.00
N GLY A 58 -14.41 -0.32 -7.70
CA GLY A 58 -14.90 -0.21 -9.06
C GLY A 58 -13.82 -0.48 -10.12
N ARG A 59 -14.28 -0.92 -11.29
CA ARG A 59 -13.45 -1.50 -12.35
C ARG A 59 -12.40 -0.53 -12.88
N ASN A 60 -12.81 0.71 -13.15
CA ASN A 60 -11.90 1.72 -13.72
C ASN A 60 -10.85 2.16 -12.71
N ALA A 61 -11.23 2.37 -11.46
CA ALA A 61 -10.32 2.78 -10.41
C ALA A 61 -9.29 1.68 -10.09
N VAL A 62 -9.73 0.42 -10.05
CA VAL A 62 -8.84 -0.73 -9.81
C VAL A 62 -7.85 -0.93 -10.96
N ILE A 63 -8.28 -0.85 -12.22
CA ILE A 63 -7.34 -0.98 -13.35
C ILE A 63 -6.34 0.18 -13.37
N GLU A 64 -6.76 1.37 -13.00
CA GLU A 64 -5.89 2.53 -12.92
C GLU A 64 -4.87 2.40 -11.78
N ALA A 65 -5.25 1.82 -10.65
CA ALA A 65 -4.30 1.53 -9.56
C ALA A 65 -3.13 0.65 -10.05
N PHE A 66 -3.41 -0.38 -10.86
CA PHE A 66 -2.34 -1.19 -11.48
C PHE A 66 -1.50 -0.40 -12.49
N ARG A 67 -2.14 0.41 -13.34
CA ARG A 67 -1.45 1.19 -14.38
C ARG A 67 -0.58 2.31 -13.83
N SER A 68 -0.97 2.90 -12.71
CA SER A 68 -0.20 3.94 -12.02
C SER A 68 1.01 3.40 -11.24
N GLY A 69 1.27 2.08 -11.29
CA GLY A 69 2.39 1.46 -10.59
C GLY A 69 2.22 1.35 -9.07
N LYS A 70 1.00 1.57 -8.56
CA LYS A 70 0.70 1.39 -7.13
C LYS A 70 0.75 -0.10 -6.76
N THR A 71 1.25 -0.40 -5.57
CA THR A 71 1.26 -1.77 -5.06
C THR A 71 -0.13 -2.16 -4.59
N VAL A 72 -0.74 -3.11 -5.29
CA VAL A 72 -2.01 -3.73 -4.89
C VAL A 72 -1.72 -4.99 -4.09
N ASP A 73 -1.95 -4.95 -2.78
CA ASP A 73 -1.68 -6.09 -1.89
C ASP A 73 -2.70 -7.22 -2.08
N LYS A 74 -3.98 -6.87 -2.16
CA LYS A 74 -5.08 -7.82 -2.31
C LYS A 74 -6.11 -7.30 -3.28
N LEU A 75 -6.69 -8.21 -4.07
CA LEU A 75 -7.81 -7.95 -4.96
C LEU A 75 -8.98 -8.83 -4.51
N PHE A 76 -10.14 -8.21 -4.28
CA PHE A 76 -11.39 -8.91 -3.97
C PHE A 76 -12.28 -8.84 -5.21
N VAL A 77 -12.67 -9.99 -5.72
CA VAL A 77 -13.46 -10.12 -6.96
C VAL A 77 -14.72 -10.91 -6.66
N LEU A 78 -15.85 -10.44 -7.14
CA LEU A 78 -17.12 -11.19 -7.06
C LEU A 78 -16.96 -12.54 -7.76
N ALA A 79 -17.19 -13.64 -7.04
CA ALA A 79 -16.98 -15.00 -7.53
C ALA A 79 -17.77 -15.32 -8.81
N SER A 80 -18.96 -14.74 -8.96
CA SER A 80 -19.81 -14.92 -10.13
C SER A 80 -19.45 -14.02 -11.33
N SER A 81 -18.57 -13.02 -11.16
CA SER A 81 -18.18 -12.08 -12.24
C SER A 81 -17.10 -12.67 -13.14
N GLN A 82 -17.43 -12.84 -14.43
CA GLN A 82 -16.50 -13.36 -15.44
C GLN A 82 -16.50 -12.53 -16.73
N ASP A 83 -16.98 -11.31 -16.69
CA ASP A 83 -17.01 -10.42 -17.85
C ASP A 83 -15.62 -9.94 -18.29
N GLY A 84 -15.52 -9.35 -19.48
CA GLY A 84 -14.26 -8.92 -20.09
C GLY A 84 -13.44 -7.95 -19.22
N PRO A 85 -14.02 -6.90 -18.65
CA PRO A 85 -13.34 -5.97 -17.75
C PRO A 85 -12.76 -6.65 -16.50
N ILE A 86 -13.50 -7.54 -15.85
CA ILE A 86 -13.02 -8.30 -14.68
C ILE A 86 -11.87 -9.24 -15.06
N ARG A 87 -11.95 -9.93 -16.20
CA ARG A 87 -10.84 -10.76 -16.69
C ARG A 87 -9.56 -9.96 -16.94
N THR A 88 -9.70 -8.73 -17.43
CA THR A 88 -8.55 -7.82 -17.63
C THR A 88 -7.91 -7.47 -16.30
N ILE A 89 -8.70 -7.10 -15.28
CA ILE A 89 -8.21 -6.80 -13.93
C ILE A 89 -7.51 -8.01 -13.31
N ILE A 90 -8.11 -9.21 -13.42
CA ILE A 90 -7.51 -10.45 -12.91
C ILE A 90 -6.16 -10.73 -13.61
N ARG A 91 -6.06 -10.49 -14.91
CA ARG A 91 -4.80 -10.64 -15.64
C ARG A 91 -3.72 -9.68 -15.16
N GLU A 92 -4.07 -8.41 -14.95
CA GLU A 92 -3.13 -7.44 -14.38
C GLU A 92 -2.72 -7.84 -12.95
N ALA A 93 -3.66 -8.25 -12.10
CA ALA A 93 -3.36 -8.73 -10.75
C ALA A 93 -2.36 -9.91 -10.76
N LYS A 94 -2.52 -10.85 -11.68
CA LYS A 94 -1.58 -11.98 -11.85
C LYS A 94 -0.18 -11.53 -12.30
N LYS A 95 -0.08 -10.53 -13.19
CA LYS A 95 1.21 -9.98 -13.62
C LYS A 95 1.97 -9.32 -12.47
N HIS A 96 1.24 -8.68 -11.56
CA HIS A 96 1.80 -8.01 -10.38
C HIS A 96 1.88 -8.91 -9.15
N ASP A 97 1.65 -10.22 -9.32
CA ASP A 97 1.65 -11.20 -8.24
C ASP A 97 0.77 -10.82 -7.05
N THR A 98 -0.36 -10.14 -7.33
CA THR A 98 -1.35 -9.72 -6.35
C THR A 98 -2.17 -10.90 -5.86
N ILE A 99 -2.47 -10.96 -4.55
CA ILE A 99 -3.36 -11.95 -3.97
C ILE A 99 -4.78 -11.70 -4.46
N ILE A 100 -5.40 -12.70 -5.10
CA ILE A 100 -6.77 -12.62 -5.60
C ILE A 100 -7.69 -13.44 -4.71
N ASN A 101 -8.68 -12.77 -4.11
CA ASN A 101 -9.71 -13.39 -3.29
C ASN A 101 -11.05 -13.35 -4.06
N TYR A 102 -11.60 -14.50 -4.36
CA TYR A 102 -12.94 -14.61 -4.92
C TYR A 102 -13.93 -14.65 -3.76
N VAL A 103 -14.86 -13.70 -3.73
CA VAL A 103 -15.76 -13.50 -2.60
C VAL A 103 -17.21 -13.35 -3.07
N GLU A 104 -18.14 -13.55 -2.15
CA GLU A 104 -19.55 -13.28 -2.38
C GLU A 104 -19.87 -11.79 -2.30
N LYS A 105 -21.04 -11.38 -2.80
CA LYS A 105 -21.42 -9.97 -2.89
C LYS A 105 -21.45 -9.29 -1.52
N GLU A 106 -21.95 -9.99 -0.50
CA GLU A 106 -22.05 -9.51 0.88
C GLU A 106 -20.67 -9.06 1.40
N ARG A 107 -19.63 -9.82 1.08
CA ARG A 107 -18.25 -9.46 1.49
C ARG A 107 -17.75 -8.20 0.79
N LEU A 108 -18.10 -8.00 -0.47
CA LEU A 108 -17.77 -6.76 -1.17
C LEU A 108 -18.56 -5.57 -0.62
N ASP A 109 -19.84 -5.77 -0.29
CA ASP A 109 -20.68 -4.75 0.32
C ASP A 109 -20.13 -4.33 1.71
N GLU A 110 -19.61 -5.26 2.51
CA GLU A 110 -18.94 -4.98 3.79
C GLU A 110 -17.64 -4.19 3.63
N LEU A 111 -16.85 -4.52 2.62
CA LEU A 111 -15.56 -3.85 2.36
C LEU A 111 -15.73 -2.49 1.69
N SER A 112 -16.86 -2.26 1.05
CA SER A 112 -17.14 -1.06 0.27
C SER A 112 -17.48 0.12 1.17
N THR A 113 -16.89 1.26 0.88
CA THR A 113 -17.22 2.54 1.53
C THR A 113 -18.24 3.34 0.74
N THR A 114 -18.32 3.12 -0.57
CA THR A 114 -19.17 3.91 -1.48
C THR A 114 -20.40 3.15 -1.97
N GLY A 115 -20.44 1.82 -1.79
CA GLY A 115 -21.47 0.93 -2.34
C GLY A 115 -21.40 0.76 -3.86
N LYS A 116 -20.36 1.28 -4.52
CA LYS A 116 -20.22 1.27 -5.99
C LYS A 116 -19.05 0.39 -6.47
N HIS A 117 -18.80 -0.71 -5.80
CA HIS A 117 -17.66 -1.59 -6.07
C HIS A 117 -17.70 -2.31 -7.43
N GLN A 118 -18.82 -2.40 -8.12
CA GLN A 118 -18.95 -3.03 -9.45
C GLN A 118 -18.36 -4.44 -9.55
N GLY A 119 -18.40 -5.20 -8.45
CA GLY A 119 -17.86 -6.56 -8.36
C GLY A 119 -16.36 -6.66 -8.12
N VAL A 120 -15.66 -5.56 -7.82
CA VAL A 120 -14.22 -5.57 -7.56
C VAL A 120 -13.78 -4.47 -6.61
N ILE A 121 -12.91 -4.84 -5.66
CA ILE A 121 -12.24 -3.91 -4.73
C ILE A 121 -10.76 -4.31 -4.65
N ALA A 122 -9.86 -3.32 -4.68
CA ALA A 122 -8.43 -3.51 -4.49
C ALA A 122 -7.97 -2.87 -3.18
N GLN A 123 -7.17 -3.60 -2.41
CA GLN A 123 -6.44 -3.04 -1.28
C GLN A 123 -5.08 -2.58 -1.77
N VAL A 124 -4.85 -1.28 -1.73
CA VAL A 124 -3.63 -0.64 -2.22
C VAL A 124 -2.77 -0.21 -1.03
N ALA A 125 -1.48 -0.50 -1.11
CA ALA A 125 -0.53 -0.09 -0.08
C ALA A 125 -0.37 1.43 -0.03
N SER A 126 -0.26 1.98 1.19
CA SER A 126 0.02 3.40 1.41
C SER A 126 1.48 3.76 1.19
N TYR A 127 2.37 2.76 1.20
CA TYR A 127 3.81 2.88 1.03
C TYR A 127 4.34 1.82 0.08
N SER A 128 5.41 2.15 -0.62
CA SER A 128 6.12 1.18 -1.46
C SER A 128 6.92 0.21 -0.61
N TYR A 129 6.91 -1.07 -1.00
CA TYR A 129 7.81 -2.05 -0.41
C TYR A 129 9.21 -1.88 -0.98
N ALA A 130 10.20 -2.09 -0.11
CA ALA A 130 11.59 -2.25 -0.48
C ALA A 130 11.88 -3.71 -0.87
N THR A 131 13.09 -3.96 -1.36
CA THR A 131 13.61 -5.31 -1.55
C THR A 131 14.47 -5.74 -0.34
N VAL A 132 14.77 -7.04 -0.25
CA VAL A 132 15.70 -7.54 0.77
C VAL A 132 17.11 -6.98 0.54
N GLU A 133 17.48 -6.82 -0.73
CA GLU A 133 18.73 -6.22 -1.15
C GLU A 133 18.85 -4.77 -0.69
N ASP A 134 17.78 -3.97 -0.73
CA ASP A 134 17.79 -2.59 -0.21
C ASP A 134 18.05 -2.56 1.30
N ILE A 135 17.50 -3.53 2.04
CA ILE A 135 17.77 -3.66 3.49
C ILE A 135 19.24 -3.97 3.76
N LEU A 136 19.82 -4.89 3.00
CA LEU A 136 21.23 -5.26 3.13
C LEU A 136 22.15 -4.11 2.72
N ALA A 137 21.85 -3.42 1.63
CA ALA A 137 22.61 -2.26 1.17
C ALA A 137 22.63 -1.16 2.23
N ARG A 138 21.54 -0.94 2.94
CA ARG A 138 21.46 0.02 4.04
C ARG A 138 22.40 -0.32 5.20
N ALA A 139 22.57 -1.59 5.54
CA ALA A 139 23.53 -2.03 6.55
C ALA A 139 24.97 -1.78 6.09
N GLU A 140 25.26 -2.09 4.82
CA GLU A 140 26.57 -1.85 4.20
C GLU A 140 26.91 -0.37 4.14
N GLU A 141 25.99 0.49 3.73
CA GLU A 141 26.18 1.96 3.69
C GLU A 141 26.49 2.55 5.05
N LYS A 142 25.92 1.97 6.12
CA LYS A 142 26.21 2.40 7.50
C LYS A 142 27.48 1.77 8.07
N GLY A 143 28.06 0.77 7.41
CA GLY A 143 29.18 -0.01 7.92
C GLY A 143 28.84 -0.81 9.18
N GLU A 144 27.58 -1.25 9.30
CA GLU A 144 27.04 -1.97 10.45
C GLU A 144 26.71 -3.42 10.08
N PRO A 145 26.85 -4.38 11.03
CA PRO A 145 26.31 -5.72 10.83
C PRO A 145 24.81 -5.66 10.60
N PRO A 146 24.26 -6.39 9.63
CA PRO A 146 22.81 -6.40 9.39
C PRO A 146 22.01 -6.79 10.65
N PHE A 147 21.05 -5.95 11.00
CA PHE A 147 20.03 -6.24 12.00
C PHE A 147 18.65 -6.13 11.33
N ILE A 148 17.94 -7.23 11.21
CA ILE A 148 16.72 -7.35 10.42
C ILE A 148 15.63 -8.02 11.26
N LEU A 149 14.40 -7.52 11.22
CA LEU A 149 13.25 -8.22 11.79
C LEU A 149 12.52 -9.01 10.70
N LEU A 150 12.17 -10.25 11.00
CA LEU A 150 11.30 -11.08 10.17
C LEU A 150 10.01 -11.35 10.95
N LEU A 151 8.87 -11.06 10.32
CA LEU A 151 7.56 -11.18 10.96
C LEU A 151 6.78 -12.34 10.34
N ASP A 152 6.43 -13.33 11.14
CA ASP A 152 5.71 -14.52 10.70
C ASP A 152 4.28 -14.52 11.24
N GLY A 153 3.32 -14.16 10.37
CA GLY A 153 1.90 -14.19 10.74
C GLY A 153 1.42 -12.95 11.50
N ILE A 154 2.04 -11.79 11.36
CA ILE A 154 1.58 -10.54 11.95
C ILE A 154 0.51 -9.93 11.03
N GLU A 155 -0.75 -10.07 11.43
CA GLU A 155 -1.93 -9.67 10.66
C GLU A 155 -2.62 -8.42 11.22
N ASP A 156 -2.32 -8.03 12.46
CA ASP A 156 -2.83 -6.81 13.07
C ASP A 156 -2.00 -5.58 12.64
N PRO A 157 -2.62 -4.55 12.00
CA PRO A 157 -1.93 -3.35 11.58
C PRO A 157 -1.34 -2.54 12.75
N HIS A 158 -1.92 -2.61 13.94
CA HIS A 158 -1.36 -1.95 15.13
C HIS A 158 -0.05 -2.59 15.57
N ASN A 159 0.01 -3.92 15.58
CA ASN A 159 1.24 -4.65 15.88
C ASN A 159 2.32 -4.36 14.84
N LEU A 160 2.00 -4.45 13.56
CA LEU A 160 2.99 -4.17 12.51
C LEU A 160 3.54 -2.74 12.63
N GLY A 161 2.69 -1.74 12.80
CA GLY A 161 3.12 -0.36 12.97
C GLY A 161 4.01 -0.15 14.20
N ALA A 162 3.62 -0.73 15.34
CA ALA A 162 4.41 -0.66 16.58
C ALA A 162 5.77 -1.37 16.45
N ILE A 163 5.81 -2.54 15.79
CA ILE A 163 7.07 -3.26 15.53
C ILE A 163 8.00 -2.44 14.62
N ILE A 164 7.49 -1.86 13.54
CA ILE A 164 8.29 -1.01 12.63
C ILE A 164 8.86 0.19 13.39
N ARG A 165 8.06 0.82 14.26
CA ARG A 165 8.53 1.92 15.11
C ARG A 165 9.66 1.48 16.04
N THR A 166 9.50 0.36 16.71
CA THR A 166 10.52 -0.23 17.59
C THR A 166 11.79 -0.59 16.81
N ALA A 167 11.64 -1.24 15.65
CA ALA A 167 12.76 -1.59 14.77
C ALA A 167 13.55 -0.35 14.34
N ASN A 168 12.87 0.73 14.00
CA ASN A 168 13.52 2.01 13.65
C ASN A 168 14.36 2.54 14.83
N LEU A 169 13.78 2.59 16.02
CA LEU A 169 14.43 3.13 17.21
C LEU A 169 15.57 2.23 17.74
N ALA A 170 15.47 0.93 17.50
CA ALA A 170 16.53 -0.03 17.83
C ALA A 170 17.67 -0.07 16.80
N GLY A 171 17.56 0.68 15.70
CA GLY A 171 18.56 0.73 14.65
C GLY A 171 18.52 -0.45 13.67
N ALA A 172 17.40 -1.18 13.61
CA ALA A 172 17.24 -2.23 12.61
C ALA A 172 17.28 -1.66 11.18
N HIS A 173 17.89 -2.41 10.27
CA HIS A 173 18.08 -1.98 8.89
C HIS A 173 16.84 -2.16 8.05
N GLY A 174 15.91 -3.03 8.47
CA GLY A 174 14.64 -3.22 7.81
C GLY A 174 13.78 -4.29 8.46
N VAL A 175 12.58 -4.45 7.92
CA VAL A 175 11.58 -5.43 8.35
C VAL A 175 11.18 -6.26 7.14
N ILE A 176 11.11 -7.58 7.29
CA ILE A 176 10.67 -8.52 6.24
C ILE A 176 9.34 -9.13 6.66
N VAL A 177 8.35 -9.05 5.78
CA VAL A 177 7.02 -9.64 5.97
C VAL A 177 6.72 -10.63 4.86
N PRO A 178 5.97 -11.71 5.11
CA PRO A 178 5.53 -12.61 4.07
C PRO A 178 4.38 -11.99 3.26
N LYS A 179 4.19 -12.46 2.03
CA LYS A 179 3.09 -12.08 1.17
C LYS A 179 1.72 -12.53 1.73
N HIS A 180 1.68 -13.72 2.30
CA HIS A 180 0.48 -14.31 2.90
C HIS A 180 0.56 -14.28 4.42
N ARG A 181 -0.60 -14.23 5.10
CA ARG A 181 -0.69 -14.17 6.56
C ARG A 181 0.07 -12.97 7.13
N ALA A 182 -0.07 -11.83 6.49
CA ALA A 182 0.48 -10.56 6.93
C ALA A 182 -0.46 -9.42 6.54
N VAL A 183 -0.48 -8.38 7.35
CA VAL A 183 -1.13 -7.13 6.99
C VAL A 183 -0.23 -6.34 6.04
N GLY A 184 -0.83 -5.67 5.05
CA GLY A 184 -0.12 -4.77 4.15
C GLY A 184 0.25 -3.43 4.80
N LEU A 185 0.99 -2.59 4.07
CA LEU A 185 1.36 -1.24 4.50
C LEU A 185 0.19 -0.27 4.32
N THR A 186 -0.81 -0.42 5.18
CA THR A 186 -2.06 0.36 5.18
C THR A 186 -1.87 1.72 5.85
N ALA A 187 -2.86 2.61 5.70
CA ALA A 187 -2.90 3.89 6.41
C ALA A 187 -2.85 3.72 7.94
N THR A 188 -3.44 2.64 8.48
CA THR A 188 -3.37 2.32 9.91
C THR A 188 -1.95 1.98 10.34
N VAL A 189 -1.22 1.17 9.56
CA VAL A 189 0.21 0.87 9.81
C VAL A 189 1.05 2.15 9.75
N ALA A 190 0.81 3.00 8.76
CA ALA A 190 1.48 4.29 8.65
C ALA A 190 1.28 5.14 9.90
N LYS A 191 0.04 5.25 10.37
CA LYS A 191 -0.33 6.02 11.58
C LYS A 191 0.30 5.42 12.85
N THR A 192 0.21 4.11 13.03
CA THR A 192 0.71 3.44 14.24
C THR A 192 2.22 3.34 14.30
N SER A 193 2.91 3.36 13.15
CA SER A 193 4.38 3.48 13.08
C SER A 193 4.91 4.87 13.44
N ALA A 194 4.03 5.87 13.61
CA ALA A 194 4.38 7.24 13.96
C ALA A 194 5.48 7.83 13.03
N GLY A 195 5.39 7.56 11.74
CA GLY A 195 6.33 8.02 10.72
C GLY A 195 7.56 7.14 10.49
N ALA A 196 7.74 6.05 11.26
CA ALA A 196 8.89 5.16 11.10
C ALA A 196 8.96 4.49 9.73
N LEU A 197 7.82 4.28 9.06
CA LEU A 197 7.77 3.77 7.67
C LEU A 197 8.54 4.63 6.67
N ASN A 198 8.71 5.92 6.91
CA ASN A 198 9.50 6.79 6.03
C ASN A 198 11.01 6.52 6.12
N TYR A 199 11.45 5.84 7.17
CA TYR A 199 12.86 5.65 7.49
C TYR A 199 13.26 4.18 7.57
N THR A 200 12.31 3.26 7.72
CA THR A 200 12.57 1.83 7.87
C THR A 200 12.00 1.08 6.68
N PRO A 201 12.84 0.55 5.78
CA PRO A 201 12.37 -0.22 4.65
C PRO A 201 11.68 -1.50 5.10
N VAL A 202 10.55 -1.80 4.46
CA VAL A 202 9.79 -3.04 4.65
C VAL A 202 9.82 -3.81 3.35
N ALA A 203 10.36 -5.02 3.37
CA ALA A 203 10.36 -5.92 2.23
C ALA A 203 9.25 -6.97 2.35
N LYS A 204 8.57 -7.26 1.24
CA LYS A 204 7.54 -8.30 1.16
C LYS A 204 8.07 -9.47 0.34
N VAL A 205 8.09 -10.65 0.93
CA VAL A 205 8.66 -11.86 0.31
C VAL A 205 7.61 -12.96 0.15
N THR A 206 7.76 -13.77 -0.87
CA THR A 206 6.83 -14.90 -1.12
C THR A 206 7.04 -16.02 -0.13
N ASN A 207 8.29 -16.28 0.30
CA ASN A 207 8.64 -17.39 1.17
C ASN A 207 9.71 -16.98 2.19
N LEU A 208 9.33 -16.91 3.48
CA LEU A 208 10.24 -16.54 4.57
C LEU A 208 11.38 -17.53 4.70
N VAL A 209 11.13 -18.84 4.59
CA VAL A 209 12.16 -19.89 4.73
C VAL A 209 13.25 -19.75 3.68
N GLN A 210 12.88 -19.58 2.40
CA GLN A 210 13.85 -19.34 1.33
C GLN A 210 14.63 -18.05 1.56
N THR A 211 13.96 -16.98 2.01
CA THR A 211 14.62 -15.72 2.32
C THR A 211 15.63 -15.89 3.45
N MET A 212 15.28 -16.62 4.50
CA MET A 212 16.20 -16.93 5.60
C MET A 212 17.42 -17.72 5.11
N GLU A 213 17.21 -18.75 4.27
CA GLU A 213 18.31 -19.55 3.71
C GLU A 213 19.28 -18.67 2.90
N MET A 214 18.78 -17.80 2.03
CA MET A 214 19.58 -16.84 1.29
C MET A 214 20.35 -15.89 2.21
N LEU A 215 19.73 -15.39 3.27
CA LEU A 215 20.37 -14.48 4.24
C LEU A 215 21.42 -15.22 5.10
N LYS A 216 21.20 -16.49 5.42
CA LYS A 216 22.20 -17.34 6.12
C LYS A 216 23.46 -17.55 5.29
N GLU A 217 23.33 -17.74 3.97
CA GLU A 217 24.47 -17.79 3.05
C GLU A 217 25.30 -16.50 3.06
N LYS A 218 24.68 -15.38 3.43
CA LYS A 218 25.35 -14.07 3.63
C LYS A 218 25.88 -13.87 5.05
N GLY A 219 25.83 -14.88 5.90
CA GLY A 219 26.38 -14.87 7.25
C GLY A 219 25.46 -14.29 8.32
N ILE A 220 24.16 -14.17 8.07
CA ILE A 220 23.18 -13.68 9.05
C ILE A 220 22.67 -14.85 9.88
N TRP A 221 22.73 -14.74 11.20
CA TRP A 221 22.19 -15.67 12.18
C TRP A 221 20.72 -15.32 12.49
N PHE A 222 19.91 -16.34 12.76
CA PHE A 222 18.49 -16.13 13.07
C PHE A 222 18.17 -16.57 14.50
N VAL A 223 17.46 -15.72 15.22
CA VAL A 223 16.86 -15.98 16.51
C VAL A 223 15.37 -15.80 16.44
N CYS A 224 14.59 -16.76 16.93
CA CYS A 224 13.15 -16.59 17.05
C CYS A 224 12.71 -16.49 18.52
N ALA A 225 11.63 -15.75 18.74
CA ALA A 225 10.95 -15.65 20.02
C ALA A 225 10.07 -16.88 20.27
N ASP A 226 10.33 -17.63 21.31
CA ASP A 226 9.46 -18.75 21.75
C ASP A 226 9.66 -19.01 23.24
N MET A 227 8.57 -19.30 23.97
CA MET A 227 8.59 -19.54 25.42
C MET A 227 9.44 -20.75 25.85
N ASN A 228 9.64 -21.72 24.94
CA ASN A 228 10.43 -22.92 25.18
C ASN A 228 11.92 -22.75 24.82
N GLY A 229 12.36 -21.55 24.57
CA GLY A 229 13.74 -21.24 24.22
C GLY A 229 14.66 -21.08 25.42
N GLN A 230 15.92 -20.78 25.13
CA GLN A 230 16.90 -20.34 26.10
C GLN A 230 16.59 -18.92 26.55
N ARG A 231 16.85 -18.57 27.81
CA ARG A 231 16.67 -17.19 28.27
C ARG A 231 17.44 -16.21 27.38
N MET A 232 16.80 -15.15 26.95
CA MET A 232 17.39 -14.16 26.03
C MET A 232 18.72 -13.57 26.53
N TYR A 233 18.86 -13.44 27.85
CA TYR A 233 20.07 -12.90 28.48
C TYR A 233 21.30 -13.82 28.40
N ASP A 234 21.09 -15.11 28.14
CA ASP A 234 22.13 -16.12 28.06
C ASP A 234 22.59 -16.39 26.61
N LEU A 235 22.01 -15.69 25.65
CA LEU A 235 22.33 -15.78 24.22
C LEU A 235 23.30 -14.67 23.81
N ASP A 236 24.27 -14.99 22.96
CA ASP A 236 25.07 -14.00 22.27
C ASP A 236 24.37 -13.59 20.97
N LEU A 237 23.68 -12.44 21.01
CA LEU A 237 22.91 -11.89 19.90
C LEU A 237 23.66 -10.74 19.20
N LYS A 238 24.97 -10.71 19.28
CA LYS A 238 25.82 -9.71 18.60
C LYS A 238 26.10 -10.11 17.16
N GLY A 239 26.41 -9.10 16.34
CA GLY A 239 26.77 -9.29 14.93
C GLY A 239 25.57 -9.33 13.98
N PRO A 240 25.74 -9.93 12.79
CA PRO A 240 24.67 -10.00 11.78
C PRO A 240 23.53 -10.89 12.27
N ILE A 241 22.35 -10.30 12.52
CA ILE A 241 21.23 -11.04 13.13
C ILE A 241 19.89 -10.72 12.51
N GLY A 242 19.05 -11.74 12.35
CA GLY A 242 17.64 -11.68 12.03
C GLY A 242 16.81 -12.09 13.25
N LEU A 243 15.98 -11.19 13.76
CA LEU A 243 15.02 -11.45 14.83
C LEU A 243 13.67 -11.84 14.26
N VAL A 244 13.20 -13.04 14.53
CA VAL A 244 11.92 -13.58 14.05
C VAL A 244 10.88 -13.47 15.14
N ILE A 245 9.80 -12.75 14.83
CA ILE A 245 8.63 -12.56 15.69
C ILE A 245 7.43 -13.23 15.05
N GLY A 246 6.75 -14.07 15.80
CA GLY A 246 5.55 -14.78 15.37
C GLY A 246 4.25 -14.14 15.85
N ASN A 247 3.15 -14.73 15.43
CA ASN A 247 1.81 -14.37 15.83
C ASN A 247 1.58 -14.66 17.33
N GLU A 248 0.73 -13.89 18.00
CA GLU A 248 0.45 -14.05 19.44
C GLU A 248 -0.15 -15.40 19.80
N GLY A 249 -0.97 -15.97 18.91
CA GLY A 249 -1.66 -17.25 19.17
C GLY A 249 -0.82 -18.47 18.81
N GLU A 250 -0.26 -18.48 17.61
CA GLU A 250 0.44 -19.65 17.05
C GLU A 250 1.96 -19.55 17.20
N GLY A 251 2.49 -18.37 17.52
CA GLY A 251 3.93 -18.12 17.54
C GLY A 251 4.58 -18.14 16.16
N VAL A 252 5.84 -18.49 16.11
CA VAL A 252 6.60 -18.69 14.89
C VAL A 252 6.25 -20.04 14.28
N SER A 253 5.95 -20.07 12.98
CA SER A 253 5.62 -21.31 12.28
C SER A 253 6.76 -22.33 12.36
N ARG A 254 6.41 -23.63 12.37
CA ARG A 254 7.36 -24.72 12.56
C ARG A 254 8.56 -24.65 11.58
N LEU A 255 8.30 -24.46 10.31
CA LEU A 255 9.37 -24.43 9.30
C LEU A 255 10.31 -23.23 9.46
N VAL A 256 9.77 -22.07 9.84
CA VAL A 256 10.58 -20.86 10.11
C VAL A 256 11.42 -21.09 11.37
N LYS A 257 10.83 -21.66 12.45
CA LYS A 257 11.52 -21.98 13.69
C LYS A 257 12.66 -22.96 13.47
N GLU A 258 12.45 -24.02 12.66
CA GLU A 258 13.48 -25.01 12.31
C GLU A 258 14.70 -24.40 11.58
N LYS A 259 14.54 -23.25 10.92
CA LYS A 259 15.62 -22.52 10.27
C LYS A 259 16.34 -21.52 11.17
N CYS A 260 15.79 -21.24 12.35
CA CYS A 260 16.46 -20.38 13.31
C CYS A 260 17.65 -21.10 13.97
N ASP A 261 18.71 -20.37 14.21
CA ASP A 261 19.94 -20.87 14.86
C ASP A 261 19.76 -20.86 16.38
N PHE A 262 18.96 -19.95 16.89
CA PHE A 262 18.68 -19.77 18.32
C PHE A 262 17.15 -19.62 18.54
N VAL A 263 16.73 -20.06 19.71
CA VAL A 263 15.36 -19.83 20.21
C VAL A 263 15.48 -19.06 21.51
N ALA A 264 14.99 -17.83 21.54
CA ALA A 264 15.07 -16.96 22.72
C ALA A 264 13.74 -16.93 23.46
N ALA A 265 13.78 -17.16 24.77
CA ALA A 265 12.63 -16.99 25.64
C ALA A 265 12.76 -15.72 26.47
N ILE A 266 11.66 -14.97 26.55
CA ILE A 266 11.47 -13.89 27.51
C ILE A 266 11.04 -14.54 28.84
N PRO A 267 11.78 -14.39 29.95
CA PRO A 267 11.38 -14.94 31.21
C PRO A 267 10.07 -14.34 31.70
N MET A 268 9.05 -15.17 31.89
CA MET A 268 7.73 -14.79 32.41
C MET A 268 7.43 -15.49 33.73
N LYS A 269 6.72 -14.81 34.63
CA LYS A 269 6.37 -15.30 35.96
C LYS A 269 4.87 -15.30 36.24
N GLY A 270 4.08 -14.83 35.26
CA GLY A 270 2.62 -14.76 35.41
C GLY A 270 1.92 -16.02 34.91
N ASP A 271 0.61 -16.05 35.05
CA ASP A 271 -0.25 -17.17 34.64
C ASP A 271 -0.57 -17.15 33.14
N ILE A 272 -0.36 -16.01 32.47
CA ILE A 272 -0.52 -15.87 31.02
C ILE A 272 0.81 -16.23 30.36
N ASP A 273 0.75 -17.05 29.33
CA ASP A 273 1.88 -17.68 28.67
C ASP A 273 2.43 -16.92 27.44
N SER A 274 1.81 -15.80 27.04
CA SER A 274 2.22 -15.05 25.88
C SER A 274 2.13 -13.53 26.07
N LEU A 275 3.03 -12.81 25.42
CA LEU A 275 3.01 -11.36 25.29
C LEU A 275 2.39 -10.97 23.95
N ASN A 276 1.86 -9.76 23.88
CA ASN A 276 1.57 -9.13 22.60
C ASN A 276 2.83 -9.11 21.72
N ALA A 277 2.68 -9.40 20.42
CA ALA A 277 3.81 -9.54 19.51
C ALA A 277 4.69 -8.28 19.44
N SER A 278 4.11 -7.09 19.45
CA SER A 278 4.89 -5.84 19.41
C SER A 278 5.65 -5.58 20.70
N VAL A 279 5.11 -6.03 21.84
CA VAL A 279 5.78 -5.96 23.15
C VAL A 279 6.94 -6.95 23.18
N ALA A 280 6.73 -8.21 22.74
CA ALA A 280 7.79 -9.19 22.65
C ALA A 280 8.95 -8.72 21.74
N ALA A 281 8.62 -8.14 20.59
CA ALA A 281 9.61 -7.54 19.70
C ALA A 281 10.40 -6.40 20.35
N GLY A 282 9.76 -5.61 21.19
CA GLY A 282 10.41 -4.51 21.90
C GLY A 282 11.31 -4.93 23.06
N ILE A 283 11.05 -6.11 23.65
CA ILE A 283 11.87 -6.65 24.74
C ILE A 283 13.11 -7.34 24.20
N LEU A 284 12.98 -8.11 23.11
CA LEU A 284 14.07 -8.83 22.45
C LEU A 284 14.97 -7.91 21.65
#